data_202c3c634a1c92c8defeb77022656e57
#
_entry.id   202c3c634a1c92c8defeb77022656e57
#
_cell.length_a   1.000
_cell.length_b   1.000
_cell.length_c   1.000
_cell.angle_alpha   90.00
_cell.angle_beta   90.00
_cell.angle_gamma   90.00
#
_symmetry.space_group_name_H-M   'P 1'
#
loop_
_entity.id
_entity.type
_entity.pdbx_description
1 polymer ?
#
loop_
_entity_poly.entity_id
_entity_poly.type
_entity_poly.pdbx_seq_one_letter_code
_entity_poly.pdbx_strand_id
1 'polypeptide(L)'
;GFDIDSIGALIAVTLFGGVILQYPLGYVSDILDRRIVLVSLCLLGILVCVAMVLASYFLQKNLLFFGLITFIFGGLTFAIYPISMSHTCDFVKTNHIIEATQGMLLAYGIGSVIGPIVTSFFMAAGHQGFFLSFVVVMLIFGTFTTLRMIKGTKTIEATEDNFVSVPHTTPISSELDPRSDE
;
A
#
# COMPACT_ATOMS: atom_id res chain seq x y z
N GLY A 1 26.12 15.54 5.86
CA GLY A 1 25.14 14.85 5.01
C GLY A 1 25.83 13.83 4.12
N PHE A 2 25.08 12.96 3.47
CA PHE A 2 25.56 12.09 2.41
C PHE A 2 25.84 12.94 1.15
N ASP A 3 26.79 12.51 0.31
CA ASP A 3 27.03 13.09 -1.02
C ASP A 3 25.90 12.67 -2.00
N ILE A 4 25.86 13.34 -3.13
CA ILE A 4 24.77 13.17 -4.12
C ILE A 4 24.70 11.73 -4.62
N ASP A 5 25.85 11.09 -4.85
CA ASP A 5 25.93 9.70 -5.32
C ASP A 5 25.35 8.72 -4.29
N SER A 6 25.67 8.92 -3.01
CA SER A 6 25.11 8.12 -1.91
C SER A 6 23.59 8.29 -1.78
N ILE A 7 23.08 9.51 -1.96
CA ILE A 7 21.63 9.78 -1.94
C ILE A 7 20.96 9.07 -3.12
N GLY A 8 21.55 9.15 -4.32
CA GLY A 8 21.04 8.43 -5.49
C GLY A 8 21.00 6.91 -5.27
N ALA A 9 22.05 6.34 -4.67
CA ALA A 9 22.10 4.93 -4.31
C ALA A 9 21.01 4.54 -3.30
N LEU A 10 20.77 5.36 -2.26
CA LEU A 10 19.71 5.12 -1.27
C LEU A 10 18.32 5.16 -1.90
N ILE A 11 18.05 6.08 -2.81
CA ILE A 11 16.79 6.13 -3.56
C ILE A 11 16.61 4.85 -4.39
N ALA A 12 17.64 4.44 -5.14
CA ALA A 12 17.60 3.22 -5.94
C ALA A 12 17.33 1.98 -5.07
N VAL A 13 18.00 1.85 -3.93
CA VAL A 13 17.81 0.76 -2.97
C VAL A 13 16.38 0.76 -2.41
N THR A 14 15.81 1.94 -2.14
CA THR A 14 14.41 2.08 -1.69
C THR A 14 13.42 1.56 -2.74
N LEU A 15 13.61 1.95 -4.00
CA LEU A 15 12.78 1.47 -5.12
C LEU A 15 12.92 -0.05 -5.31
N PHE A 16 14.15 -0.57 -5.21
CA PHE A 16 14.43 -2.01 -5.30
C PHE A 16 13.74 -2.79 -4.18
N GLY A 17 13.78 -2.27 -2.95
CA GLY A 17 13.05 -2.81 -1.80
C GLY A 17 11.54 -2.84 -2.05
N GLY A 18 11.01 -1.76 -2.64
CA GLY A 18 9.60 -1.67 -3.05
C GLY A 18 9.20 -2.80 -4.00
N VAL A 19 9.98 -3.01 -5.06
CA VAL A 19 9.68 -4.05 -6.06
C VAL A 19 9.82 -5.47 -5.48
N ILE A 20 10.89 -5.74 -4.74
CA ILE A 20 11.18 -7.10 -4.24
C ILE A 20 10.22 -7.51 -3.12
N LEU A 21 9.99 -6.63 -2.13
CA LEU A 21 9.17 -6.97 -0.96
C LEU A 21 7.67 -6.91 -1.23
N GLN A 22 7.24 -6.22 -2.29
CA GLN A 22 5.83 -6.14 -2.66
C GLN A 22 5.23 -7.52 -2.92
N TYR A 23 5.96 -8.42 -3.58
CA TYR A 23 5.49 -9.77 -3.88
C TYR A 23 5.25 -10.62 -2.63
N PRO A 24 6.23 -10.82 -1.71
CA PRO A 24 6.00 -11.59 -0.49
C PRO A 24 4.96 -10.95 0.44
N LEU A 25 4.89 -9.62 0.54
CA LEU A 25 3.90 -8.94 1.35
C LEU A 25 2.48 -9.09 0.76
N GLY A 26 2.35 -9.04 -0.56
CA GLY A 26 1.10 -9.33 -1.26
C GLY A 26 0.64 -10.77 -0.99
N TYR A 27 1.54 -11.74 -1.12
CA TYR A 27 1.23 -13.15 -0.83
C TYR A 27 0.77 -13.38 0.61
N VAL A 28 1.42 -12.74 1.58
CA VAL A 28 1.00 -12.79 3.00
C VAL A 28 -0.40 -12.17 3.17
N SER A 29 -0.70 -11.11 2.44
CA SER A 29 -2.01 -10.45 2.44
C SER A 29 -3.13 -11.30 1.83
N ASP A 30 -2.81 -12.23 0.94
CA ASP A 30 -3.80 -13.15 0.37
C ASP A 30 -4.13 -14.33 1.32
N ILE A 31 -3.23 -14.66 2.26
CA ILE A 31 -3.43 -15.72 3.26
C ILE A 31 -4.07 -15.18 4.55
N LEU A 32 -3.72 -13.96 4.94
CA LEU A 32 -4.21 -13.30 6.15
C LEU A 32 -5.29 -12.28 5.83
N ASP A 33 -6.04 -11.86 6.85
CA ASP A 33 -6.96 -10.72 6.68
C ASP A 33 -6.18 -9.48 6.25
N ARG A 34 -6.51 -8.97 5.06
CA ARG A 34 -5.84 -7.81 4.43
C ARG A 34 -5.81 -6.57 5.35
N ARG A 35 -6.80 -6.40 6.21
CA ARG A 35 -6.86 -5.31 7.19
C ARG A 35 -5.77 -5.45 8.25
N ILE A 36 -5.54 -6.67 8.74
CA ILE A 36 -4.47 -6.96 9.71
C ILE A 36 -3.12 -6.67 9.08
N VAL A 37 -2.93 -7.10 7.82
CA VAL A 37 -1.68 -6.83 7.09
C VAL A 37 -1.47 -5.33 6.89
N LEU A 38 -2.48 -4.56 6.49
CA LEU A 38 -2.38 -3.10 6.35
C LEU A 38 -2.00 -2.42 7.66
N VAL A 39 -2.63 -2.79 8.78
CA VAL A 39 -2.28 -2.24 10.10
C VAL A 39 -0.84 -2.61 10.49
N SER A 40 -0.42 -3.85 10.22
CA SER A 40 0.94 -4.31 10.49
C SER A 40 1.98 -3.54 9.66
N LEU A 41 1.69 -3.27 8.38
CA LEU A 41 2.54 -2.46 7.51
C LEU A 41 2.68 -1.03 8.04
N CYS A 42 1.58 -0.43 8.52
CA CYS A 42 1.63 0.90 9.14
C CYS A 42 2.50 0.92 10.39
N LEU A 43 2.32 -0.06 11.29
CA LEU A 43 3.12 -0.15 12.51
C LEU A 43 4.61 -0.36 12.21
N LEU A 44 4.94 -1.29 11.32
CA LEU A 44 6.31 -1.52 10.88
C LEU A 44 6.89 -0.29 10.18
N GLY A 45 6.12 0.40 9.35
CA GLY A 45 6.52 1.64 8.69
C GLY A 45 6.85 2.75 9.70
N ILE A 46 6.05 2.90 10.74
CA ILE A 46 6.30 3.84 11.83
C ILE A 46 7.61 3.48 12.55
N LEU A 47 7.82 2.20 12.89
CA LEU A 47 9.04 1.73 13.54
C LEU A 47 10.29 2.01 12.69
N VAL A 48 10.21 1.76 11.38
CA VAL A 48 11.29 2.04 10.44
C VAL A 48 11.57 3.55 10.36
N CYS A 49 10.55 4.39 10.29
CA CYS A 49 10.74 5.85 10.28
C CYS A 49 11.37 6.36 11.59
N VAL A 50 10.92 5.84 12.73
CA VAL A 50 11.52 6.17 14.04
C VAL A 50 12.98 5.70 14.11
N ALA A 51 13.27 4.48 13.62
CA ALA A 51 14.64 3.98 13.56
C ALA A 51 15.54 4.85 12.67
N MET A 52 15.03 5.36 11.53
CA MET A 52 15.74 6.31 10.67
C MET A 52 16.05 7.61 11.39
N VAL A 53 15.09 8.17 12.13
CA VAL A 53 15.28 9.38 12.92
C VAL A 53 16.34 9.14 13.98
N LEU A 54 16.25 8.06 14.76
CA LEU A 54 17.23 7.72 15.79
C LEU A 54 18.62 7.45 15.20
N ALA A 55 18.70 6.72 14.08
CA ALA A 55 19.96 6.45 13.41
C ALA A 55 20.65 7.73 12.93
N SER A 56 19.89 8.75 12.53
CA SER A 56 20.45 10.04 12.12
C SER A 56 21.19 10.77 13.26
N TYR A 57 20.85 10.47 14.52
CA TYR A 57 21.54 11.04 15.68
C TYR A 57 22.75 10.22 16.17
N PHE A 58 22.63 8.87 16.12
CA PHE A 58 23.59 7.99 16.78
C PHE A 58 24.56 7.31 15.84
N LEU A 59 24.16 7.04 14.57
CA LEU A 59 25.01 6.38 13.60
C LEU A 59 25.61 7.38 12.61
N GLN A 60 26.95 7.45 12.62
CA GLN A 60 27.69 8.21 11.62
C GLN A 60 27.57 7.47 10.28
N LYS A 61 27.05 8.14 9.23
CA LYS A 61 27.11 7.85 7.78
C LYS A 61 27.41 6.40 7.34
N ASN A 62 26.80 5.41 7.99
CA ASN A 62 26.95 4.03 7.56
C ASN A 62 25.97 3.75 6.39
N LEU A 63 26.48 3.87 5.16
CA LEU A 63 25.68 3.71 3.95
C LEU A 63 24.95 2.36 3.89
N LEU A 64 25.59 1.30 4.37
CA LEU A 64 25.02 -0.05 4.35
C LEU A 64 23.84 -0.17 5.31
N PHE A 65 23.94 0.41 6.49
CA PHE A 65 22.86 0.44 7.47
C PHE A 65 21.66 1.25 6.96
N PHE A 66 21.92 2.46 6.45
CA PHE A 66 20.87 3.29 5.86
C PHE A 66 20.26 2.64 4.61
N GLY A 67 21.08 1.96 3.79
CA GLY A 67 20.59 1.18 2.65
C GLY A 67 19.63 0.08 3.05
N LEU A 68 19.97 -0.71 4.08
CA LEU A 68 19.09 -1.79 4.56
C LEU A 68 17.74 -1.25 5.07
N ILE A 69 17.79 -0.18 5.86
CA ILE A 69 16.55 0.41 6.42
C ILE A 69 15.70 1.04 5.30
N THR A 70 16.30 1.75 4.33
CA THR A 70 15.55 2.33 3.20
C THR A 70 15.00 1.25 2.27
N PHE A 71 15.69 0.11 2.11
CA PHE A 71 15.16 -1.04 1.39
C PHE A 71 13.87 -1.56 2.04
N ILE A 72 13.88 -1.76 3.36
CA ILE A 72 12.70 -2.20 4.12
C ILE A 72 11.59 -1.14 4.03
N PHE A 73 11.93 0.14 4.20
CA PHE A 73 10.98 1.26 4.08
C PHE A 73 10.27 1.27 2.73
N GLY A 74 11.03 1.10 1.64
CA GLY A 74 10.47 1.01 0.29
C GLY A 74 9.49 -0.14 0.16
N GLY A 75 9.87 -1.34 0.64
CA GLY A 75 9.00 -2.52 0.61
C GLY A 75 7.68 -2.34 1.32
N LEU A 76 7.73 -1.81 2.54
CA LEU A 76 6.53 -1.56 3.35
C LEU A 76 5.61 -0.52 2.69
N THR A 77 6.18 0.59 2.21
CA THR A 77 5.39 1.70 1.63
C THR A 77 4.74 1.32 0.31
N PHE A 78 5.46 0.63 -0.57
CA PHE A 78 4.96 0.26 -1.89
C PHE A 78 3.91 -0.84 -1.84
N ALA A 79 3.94 -1.71 -0.81
CA ALA A 79 2.95 -2.76 -0.61
C ALA A 79 1.56 -2.23 -0.19
N ILE A 80 1.48 -1.03 0.40
CA ILE A 80 0.21 -0.48 0.91
C ILE A 80 -0.82 -0.31 -0.21
N TYR A 81 -0.42 0.26 -1.35
CA TYR A 81 -1.35 0.53 -2.44
C TYR A 81 -1.98 -0.74 -3.04
N PRO A 82 -1.22 -1.74 -3.51
CA PRO A 82 -1.78 -2.95 -4.09
C PRO A 82 -2.62 -3.76 -3.09
N ILE A 83 -2.23 -3.82 -1.82
CA ILE A 83 -3.01 -4.51 -0.79
C ILE A 83 -4.32 -3.75 -0.50
N SER A 84 -4.30 -2.42 -0.43
CA SER A 84 -5.51 -1.60 -0.28
C SER A 84 -6.43 -1.75 -1.49
N MET A 85 -5.87 -1.84 -2.69
CA MET A 85 -6.60 -2.08 -3.92
C MET A 85 -7.30 -3.43 -3.91
N SER A 86 -6.57 -4.50 -3.60
CA SER A 86 -7.12 -5.84 -3.45
C SER A 86 -8.22 -5.87 -2.39
N HIS A 87 -7.99 -5.22 -1.23
CA HIS A 87 -9.01 -5.11 -0.18
C HIS A 87 -10.28 -4.40 -0.68
N THR A 88 -10.15 -3.37 -1.49
CA THR A 88 -11.31 -2.65 -2.05
C THR A 88 -12.08 -3.56 -3.01
N CYS A 89 -11.39 -4.31 -3.87
CA CYS A 89 -12.00 -5.23 -4.81
C CYS A 89 -12.77 -6.37 -4.13
N ASP A 90 -12.35 -6.82 -2.94
CA ASP A 90 -13.06 -7.85 -2.17
C ASP A 90 -14.47 -7.41 -1.68
N PHE A 91 -14.73 -6.10 -1.64
CA PHE A 91 -16.00 -5.53 -1.15
C PHE A 91 -16.85 -4.92 -2.26
N VAL A 92 -16.41 -5.00 -3.49
CA VAL A 92 -17.12 -4.41 -4.64
C VAL A 92 -17.63 -5.53 -5.53
N LYS A 93 -18.88 -5.41 -6.01
CA LYS A 93 -19.43 -6.35 -6.98
C LYS A 93 -18.62 -6.32 -8.27
N THR A 94 -18.55 -7.46 -8.96
CA THR A 94 -17.72 -7.65 -10.18
C THR A 94 -17.99 -6.59 -11.25
N ASN A 95 -19.25 -6.17 -11.42
CA ASN A 95 -19.64 -5.14 -12.39
C ASN A 95 -19.16 -3.72 -12.04
N HIS A 96 -18.76 -3.44 -10.79
CA HIS A 96 -18.27 -2.14 -10.32
C HIS A 96 -16.77 -2.11 -10.03
N ILE A 97 -16.01 -3.17 -10.32
CA ILE A 97 -14.56 -3.23 -10.08
C ILE A 97 -13.82 -2.13 -10.85
N ILE A 98 -14.21 -1.85 -12.09
CA ILE A 98 -13.59 -0.82 -12.92
C ILE A 98 -13.77 0.56 -12.28
N GLU A 99 -14.97 0.88 -11.82
CA GLU A 99 -15.29 2.15 -11.16
C GLU A 99 -14.51 2.31 -9.84
N ALA A 100 -14.43 1.24 -9.05
CA ALA A 100 -13.65 1.23 -7.81
C ALA A 100 -12.15 1.45 -8.08
N THR A 101 -11.61 0.80 -9.11
CA THR A 101 -10.21 0.98 -9.55
C THR A 101 -9.93 2.42 -9.97
N GLN A 102 -10.82 3.01 -10.74
CA GLN A 102 -10.72 4.41 -11.16
C GLN A 102 -10.75 5.36 -9.96
N GLY A 103 -11.64 5.11 -8.99
CA GLY A 103 -11.73 5.88 -7.75
C GLY A 103 -10.43 5.80 -6.93
N MET A 104 -9.85 4.60 -6.81
CA MET A 104 -8.58 4.39 -6.11
C MET A 104 -7.41 5.10 -6.82
N LEU A 105 -7.37 5.04 -8.15
CA LEU A 105 -6.35 5.73 -8.95
C LEU A 105 -6.47 7.25 -8.81
N LEU A 106 -7.69 7.78 -8.80
CA LEU A 106 -7.94 9.20 -8.57
C LEU A 106 -7.47 9.63 -7.16
N ALA A 107 -7.80 8.85 -6.13
CA ALA A 107 -7.34 9.10 -4.76
C ALA A 107 -5.81 9.08 -4.66
N TYR A 108 -5.15 8.12 -5.35
CA TYR A 108 -3.70 8.06 -5.46
C TYR A 108 -3.13 9.32 -6.13
N GLY A 109 -3.72 9.76 -7.24
CA GLY A 109 -3.33 10.98 -7.96
C GLY A 109 -3.43 12.23 -7.07
N ILE A 110 -4.54 12.40 -6.35
CA ILE A 110 -4.73 13.50 -5.39
C ILE A 110 -3.65 13.43 -4.29
N GLY A 111 -3.42 12.24 -3.74
CA GLY A 111 -2.41 12.02 -2.72
C GLY A 111 -1.00 12.35 -3.19
N SER A 112 -0.66 12.05 -4.45
CA SER A 112 0.66 12.35 -5.04
C SER A 112 0.93 13.85 -5.20
N VAL A 113 -0.12 14.67 -5.32
CA VAL A 113 -0.01 16.14 -5.36
C VAL A 113 0.08 16.72 -3.95
N ILE A 114 -0.78 16.27 -3.04
CA ILE A 114 -0.87 16.80 -1.67
C ILE A 114 0.34 16.34 -0.84
N GLY A 115 0.81 15.12 -1.04
CA GLY A 115 1.88 14.51 -0.24
C GLY A 115 3.16 15.36 -0.18
N PRO A 116 3.77 15.75 -1.30
CA PRO A 116 4.96 16.60 -1.30
C PRO A 116 4.73 17.96 -0.61
N ILE A 117 3.54 18.56 -0.76
CA ILE A 117 3.20 19.84 -0.12
C ILE A 117 3.20 19.67 1.40
N VAL A 118 2.50 18.66 1.91
CA VAL A 118 2.46 18.36 3.36
C VAL A 118 3.86 18.05 3.89
N THR A 119 4.60 17.20 3.19
CA THR A 119 5.98 16.84 3.59
C THR A 119 6.89 18.06 3.64
N SER A 120 6.73 19.01 2.72
CA SER A 120 7.51 20.27 2.70
C SER A 120 7.30 21.08 3.99
N PHE A 121 6.07 21.16 4.53
CA PHE A 121 5.82 21.84 5.81
C PHE A 121 6.56 21.17 6.98
N PHE A 122 6.58 19.84 7.02
CA PHE A 122 7.34 19.11 8.04
C PHE A 122 8.85 19.31 7.90
N MET A 123 9.36 19.35 6.68
CA MET A 123 10.79 19.59 6.41
C MET A 123 11.22 21.00 6.78
N ALA A 124 10.35 22.00 6.73
CA ALA A 124 10.62 23.35 7.19
C ALA A 124 10.93 23.41 8.71
N ALA A 125 10.40 22.45 9.48
CA ALA A 125 10.66 22.35 10.92
C ALA A 125 11.97 21.64 11.27
N GLY A 126 12.63 20.96 10.32
CA GLY A 126 13.92 20.29 10.51
C GLY A 126 14.17 19.13 9.56
N HIS A 127 15.43 18.66 9.54
CA HIS A 127 15.89 17.62 8.59
C HIS A 127 15.17 16.28 8.72
N GLN A 128 14.55 16.00 9.86
CA GLN A 128 13.81 14.78 10.14
C GLN A 128 12.34 14.89 9.74
N GLY A 129 11.89 16.07 9.32
CA GLY A 129 10.51 16.35 8.94
C GLY A 129 9.99 15.39 7.86
N PHE A 130 10.86 14.94 6.95
CA PHE A 130 10.51 13.92 5.97
C PHE A 130 9.94 12.64 6.62
N PHE A 131 10.69 12.03 7.54
CA PHE A 131 10.25 10.79 8.22
C PHE A 131 9.08 11.05 9.17
N LEU A 132 9.02 12.20 9.83
CA LEU A 132 7.89 12.59 10.68
C LEU A 132 6.59 12.71 9.88
N SER A 133 6.62 13.24 8.66
CA SER A 133 5.45 13.29 7.79
C SER A 133 4.90 11.90 7.47
N PHE A 134 5.78 10.92 7.19
CA PHE A 134 5.38 9.53 7.00
C PHE A 134 4.78 8.90 8.26
N VAL A 135 5.37 9.14 9.42
CA VAL A 135 4.82 8.67 10.70
C VAL A 135 3.39 9.16 10.89
N VAL A 136 3.13 10.46 10.66
CA VAL A 136 1.79 11.04 10.81
C VAL A 136 0.81 10.40 9.83
N VAL A 137 1.17 10.25 8.55
CA VAL A 137 0.32 9.62 7.53
C VAL A 137 0.03 8.16 7.90
N MET A 138 1.05 7.40 8.31
CA MET A 138 0.89 6.00 8.72
C MET A 138 0.02 5.86 9.98
N LEU A 139 0.13 6.78 10.95
CA LEU A 139 -0.74 6.82 12.12
C LEU A 139 -2.20 7.08 11.74
N ILE A 140 -2.45 8.06 10.89
CA ILE A 140 -3.81 8.39 10.43
C ILE A 140 -4.42 7.18 9.70
N PHE A 141 -3.69 6.62 8.74
CA PHE A 141 -4.17 5.50 7.94
C PHE A 141 -4.35 4.22 8.77
N GLY A 142 -3.38 3.88 9.63
CA GLY A 142 -3.45 2.72 10.52
C GLY A 142 -4.58 2.84 11.54
N THR A 143 -4.77 4.02 12.13
CA THR A 143 -5.89 4.30 13.05
C THR A 143 -7.23 4.17 12.34
N PHE A 144 -7.37 4.76 11.15
CA PHE A 144 -8.58 4.65 10.35
C PHE A 144 -8.92 3.18 10.02
N THR A 145 -7.94 2.40 9.58
CA THR A 145 -8.11 0.97 9.26
C THR A 145 -8.50 0.17 10.50
N THR A 146 -7.85 0.42 11.64
CA THR A 146 -8.16 -0.25 12.92
C THR A 146 -9.57 0.10 13.41
N LEU A 147 -9.98 1.36 13.34
CA LEU A 147 -11.32 1.78 13.73
C LEU A 147 -12.39 1.13 12.84
N ARG A 148 -12.15 1.01 11.55
CA ARG A 148 -13.04 0.30 10.64
C ARG A 148 -13.11 -1.20 10.92
N MET A 149 -12.00 -1.81 11.32
CA MET A 149 -11.93 -3.21 11.70
C MET A 149 -12.79 -3.47 12.98
N ILE A 150 -12.68 -2.62 13.99
CA ILE A 150 -13.43 -2.74 15.25
C ILE A 150 -14.93 -2.50 15.05
N LYS A 151 -15.30 -1.52 14.21
CA LYS A 151 -16.72 -1.20 13.96
C LYS A 151 -17.45 -2.23 13.11
N GLY A 152 -16.77 -3.28 12.65
CA GLY A 152 -17.34 -4.37 11.85
C GLY A 152 -17.96 -3.82 10.56
N THR A 153 -17.23 -3.79 9.48
CA THR A 153 -17.83 -3.56 8.16
C THR A 153 -18.70 -4.79 7.88
N LYS A 154 -20.03 -4.62 7.74
CA LYS A 154 -20.87 -5.67 7.20
C LYS A 154 -20.27 -6.07 5.86
N THR A 155 -19.77 -7.29 5.79
CA THR A 155 -19.38 -7.91 4.53
C THR A 155 -20.63 -7.89 3.67
N ILE A 156 -20.61 -7.17 2.56
CA ILE A 156 -21.55 -7.48 1.49
C ILE A 156 -21.12 -8.88 1.11
N GLU A 157 -21.94 -9.89 1.41
CA GLU A 157 -21.72 -11.24 0.92
C GLU A 157 -21.50 -11.08 -0.58
N ALA A 158 -20.27 -11.25 -1.01
CA ALA A 158 -19.99 -11.41 -2.42
C ALA A 158 -20.84 -12.64 -2.77
N THR A 159 -21.90 -12.44 -3.50
CA THR A 159 -22.64 -13.52 -4.11
C THR A 159 -21.56 -14.29 -4.87
N GLU A 160 -21.22 -15.48 -4.41
CA GLU A 160 -20.40 -16.40 -5.16
C GLU A 160 -21.17 -16.67 -6.44
N ASP A 161 -20.97 -15.82 -7.43
CA ASP A 161 -21.41 -16.11 -8.80
C ASP A 161 -20.67 -17.39 -9.19
N ASN A 162 -21.39 -18.50 -9.19
CA ASN A 162 -20.87 -19.78 -9.60
C ASN A 162 -20.18 -19.59 -10.96
N PHE A 163 -18.85 -19.76 -10.97
CA PHE A 163 -18.07 -19.68 -12.20
C PHE A 163 -18.54 -20.79 -13.14
N VAL A 164 -19.38 -20.45 -14.10
CA VAL A 164 -19.74 -21.35 -15.19
C VAL A 164 -18.69 -21.19 -16.30
N SER A 165 -17.83 -22.19 -16.44
CA SER A 165 -16.85 -22.26 -17.52
C SER A 165 -17.60 -22.49 -18.84
N VAL A 166 -17.84 -21.42 -19.59
CA VAL A 166 -18.43 -21.52 -20.93
C VAL A 166 -17.30 -21.57 -21.96
N PRO A 167 -17.19 -22.64 -22.76
CA PRO A 167 -16.16 -22.73 -23.80
C PRO A 167 -16.40 -21.69 -24.89
N HIS A 168 -15.38 -20.88 -25.20
CA HIS A 168 -15.42 -19.78 -26.18
C HIS A 168 -15.72 -20.19 -27.65
N THR A 169 -15.90 -21.47 -27.91
CA THR A 169 -16.00 -22.01 -29.28
C THR A 169 -17.42 -22.38 -29.71
N THR A 170 -18.44 -22.17 -28.87
CA THR A 170 -19.81 -22.58 -29.18
C THR A 170 -20.66 -21.34 -29.48
N PRO A 171 -21.33 -21.23 -30.67
CA PRO A 171 -22.21 -20.11 -30.98
C PRO A 171 -23.41 -19.94 -30.02
N ILE A 172 -23.74 -20.99 -29.28
CA ILE A 172 -24.86 -21.07 -28.32
C ILE A 172 -24.44 -20.65 -26.92
N SER A 173 -23.20 -20.23 -26.70
CA SER A 173 -22.69 -19.89 -25.35
C SER A 173 -23.42 -18.72 -24.71
N SER A 174 -23.98 -17.81 -25.49
CA SER A 174 -24.80 -16.68 -25.01
C SER A 174 -26.19 -17.10 -24.54
N GLU A 175 -26.75 -18.17 -25.09
CA GLU A 175 -28.07 -18.71 -24.69
C GLU A 175 -27.98 -19.60 -23.43
N LEU A 176 -26.74 -20.09 -23.12
CA LEU A 176 -26.49 -20.92 -21.96
C LEU A 176 -25.93 -20.11 -20.77
N ASP A 177 -25.70 -18.82 -20.95
CA ASP A 177 -25.25 -17.94 -19.86
C ASP A 177 -26.46 -17.61 -18.96
N PRO A 178 -26.52 -18.11 -17.70
CA PRO A 178 -27.62 -17.83 -16.79
C PRO A 178 -27.76 -16.34 -16.43
N ARG A 179 -26.88 -15.46 -16.93
CA ARG A 179 -26.89 -14.00 -16.76
C ARG A 179 -27.50 -13.26 -17.95
N SER A 180 -27.87 -13.97 -19.02
CA SER A 180 -28.46 -13.32 -20.21
C SER A 180 -29.90 -12.88 -20.00
N ASP A 181 -30.54 -13.27 -18.90
CA ASP A 181 -31.95 -13.02 -18.59
C ASP A 181 -32.14 -11.91 -17.52
N GLU A 182 -31.07 -11.19 -17.12
CA GLU A 182 -31.10 -9.98 -16.30
C GLU A 182 -30.67 -8.75 -17.12
#